data_e793fdc62cb4b2bce16bd7a337d55277
#
_entry.id   e793fdc62cb4b2bce16bd7a337d55277
#
_cell.length_a   1.000
_cell.length_b   1.000
_cell.length_c   1.000
_cell.angle_alpha   90.00
_cell.angle_beta   90.00
_cell.angle_gamma   90.00
#
_symmetry.space_group_name_H-M   'P 1'
#
loop_
_entity.id
_entity.type
_entity.pdbx_description
1 polymer ?
#
loop_
_entity_poly.entity_id
_entity_poly.type
_entity_poly.pdbx_seq_one_letter_code
_entity_poly.pdbx_strand_id
1 'polypeptide(L)'
;IIEGLGPPQRAREADEVAEMQVLQFMILNRLRQQPRRSRPIQNTDDALDRLLRNNPRLKRTQAADLVPHLLRPIAGGFEWAFDSRASSVFVGATRENDAKFWRNIKAPCLVVSGKLSFEYWGAEMGDETFDGHFGENEMEQRINLFHDCEHHWFEHSGHMVHYDEPSRLANVCLTFFSGKLSLL
;
A
#
# COMPACT_ATOMS: atom_id res chain seq x y z
N ILE A 1 1.59 -10.68 1.08
CA ILE A 1 1.33 -9.29 1.51
C ILE A 1 2.52 -8.44 1.09
N ILE A 2 2.32 -7.42 0.27
CA ILE A 2 3.37 -6.50 -0.18
C ILE A 2 3.00 -5.12 0.38
N GLU A 3 3.85 -4.58 1.30
CA GLU A 3 3.64 -3.27 1.96
C GLU A 3 2.23 -3.08 2.58
N GLY A 4 1.58 -4.17 2.96
CA GLY A 4 0.18 -4.21 3.33
C GLY A 4 -0.11 -4.37 4.82
N LEU A 5 0.84 -4.10 5.71
CA LEU A 5 0.64 -4.17 7.17
C LEU A 5 0.23 -2.82 7.79
N GLY A 6 -0.18 -1.88 6.96
CA GLY A 6 -0.62 -0.56 7.39
C GLY A 6 0.53 0.41 7.72
N PRO A 7 0.19 1.67 8.05
CA PRO A 7 1.16 2.72 8.33
C PRO A 7 1.94 2.47 9.63
N PRO A 8 3.11 3.10 9.79
CA PRO A 8 3.81 3.16 11.07
C PRO A 8 2.95 3.80 12.16
N GLN A 9 3.21 3.41 13.40
CA GLN A 9 2.52 4.00 14.55
C GLN A 9 3.06 5.41 14.82
N ARG A 10 2.17 6.37 14.93
CA ARG A 10 2.56 7.68 15.43
C ARG A 10 2.89 7.61 16.92
N ALA A 11 3.88 8.37 17.37
CA ALA A 11 4.25 8.47 18.78
C ALA A 11 3.11 9.04 19.67
N ARG A 12 2.21 9.84 19.07
CA ARG A 12 0.92 10.15 19.67
C ARG A 12 -0.02 8.99 19.33
N GLU A 13 -0.24 8.11 20.29
CA GLU A 13 -1.49 7.36 20.30
C GLU A 13 -2.63 8.38 20.25
N ALA A 14 -3.38 8.34 19.17
CA ALA A 14 -4.56 9.16 19.11
C ALA A 14 -5.43 8.77 20.31
N ASP A 15 -5.80 9.73 21.13
CA ASP A 15 -6.85 9.60 22.11
C ASP A 15 -8.05 8.89 21.41
N GLU A 16 -8.70 7.92 22.05
CA GLU A 16 -9.84 7.18 21.49
C GLU A 16 -10.88 8.13 20.88
N VAL A 17 -11.04 9.32 21.44
CA VAL A 17 -11.90 10.38 20.92
C VAL A 17 -11.38 10.90 19.57
N ALA A 18 -10.07 11.05 19.39
CA ALA A 18 -9.49 11.49 18.13
C ALA A 18 -9.60 10.40 17.04
N GLU A 19 -9.43 9.13 17.40
CA GLU A 19 -9.68 8.00 16.48
C GLU A 19 -11.14 7.97 16.00
N MET A 20 -12.10 8.13 16.93
CA MET A 20 -13.51 8.19 16.59
C MET A 20 -13.86 9.39 15.70
N GLN A 21 -13.24 10.54 15.93
CA GLN A 21 -13.43 11.72 15.08
C GLN A 21 -12.85 11.52 13.68
N VAL A 22 -11.68 10.90 13.57
CA VAL A 22 -11.08 10.54 12.27
C VAL A 22 -11.97 9.54 11.53
N LEU A 23 -12.44 8.50 12.20
CA LEU A 23 -13.35 7.51 11.60
C LEU A 23 -14.66 8.17 11.15
N GLN A 24 -15.26 9.00 11.98
CA GLN A 24 -16.46 9.76 11.63
C GLN A 24 -16.24 10.68 10.43
N PHE A 25 -15.12 11.39 10.38
CA PHE A 25 -14.74 12.23 9.25
C PHE A 25 -14.57 11.40 7.97
N MET A 26 -13.90 10.26 8.04
CA MET A 26 -13.71 9.35 6.90
C MET A 26 -15.05 8.82 6.37
N ILE A 27 -15.95 8.38 7.27
CA ILE A 27 -17.28 7.90 6.91
C ILE A 27 -18.10 9.01 6.27
N LEU A 28 -18.15 10.20 6.89
CA LEU A 28 -18.88 11.34 6.36
C LEU A 28 -18.34 11.81 5.01
N ASN A 29 -17.02 11.85 4.86
CA ASN A 29 -16.41 12.12 3.57
C ASN A 29 -16.79 11.07 2.53
N ARG A 30 -16.80 9.80 2.89
CA ARG A 30 -17.22 8.71 2.00
C ARG A 30 -18.66 8.84 1.56
N LEU A 31 -19.56 9.15 2.48
CA LEU A 31 -20.97 9.35 2.19
C LEU A 31 -21.23 10.59 1.33
N ARG A 32 -20.40 11.63 1.50
CA ARG A 32 -20.48 12.89 0.72
C ARG A 32 -19.76 12.80 -0.62
N GLN A 33 -18.80 11.91 -0.76
CA GLN A 33 -18.10 11.72 -2.04
C GLN A 33 -19.05 11.00 -3.01
N GLN A 34 -19.68 11.78 -3.86
CA GLN A 34 -19.98 11.27 -5.20
C GLN A 34 -18.66 10.77 -5.80
N PRO A 35 -18.67 9.65 -6.57
CA PRO A 35 -17.45 9.18 -7.20
C PRO A 35 -16.81 10.39 -7.91
N ARG A 36 -15.69 10.88 -7.37
CA ARG A 36 -14.93 11.93 -8.03
C ARG A 36 -14.54 11.31 -9.36
N ARG A 37 -15.20 11.72 -10.43
CA ARG A 37 -14.69 11.46 -11.76
C ARG A 37 -13.32 12.14 -11.79
N SER A 38 -12.27 11.32 -11.72
CA SER A 38 -10.93 11.82 -11.92
C SER A 38 -10.93 12.59 -13.24
N ARG A 39 -10.23 13.73 -13.29
CA ARG A 39 -10.10 14.47 -14.55
C ARG A 39 -9.67 13.48 -15.64
N PRO A 40 -10.40 13.40 -16.77
CA PRO A 40 -10.05 12.46 -17.84
C PRO A 40 -8.58 12.58 -18.23
N ILE A 41 -7.96 11.46 -18.46
CA ILE A 41 -6.59 11.38 -18.96
C ILE A 41 -6.68 11.58 -20.46
N GLN A 42 -5.99 12.61 -20.99
CA GLN A 42 -6.13 12.98 -22.40
C GLN A 42 -5.49 11.98 -23.35
N ASN A 43 -4.33 11.48 -22.96
CA ASN A 43 -3.51 10.55 -23.73
C ASN A 43 -2.55 9.78 -22.81
N THR A 44 -1.77 8.88 -23.39
CA THR A 44 -0.79 8.06 -22.66
C THR A 44 0.33 8.89 -22.03
N ASP A 45 0.71 10.03 -22.60
CA ASP A 45 1.76 10.90 -22.04
C ASP A 45 1.27 11.60 -20.78
N ASP A 46 0.02 12.08 -20.76
CA ASP A 46 -0.62 12.62 -19.54
C ASP A 46 -0.70 11.56 -18.44
N ALA A 47 -1.03 10.31 -18.80
CA ALA A 47 -1.02 9.20 -17.86
C ALA A 47 0.37 8.91 -17.32
N LEU A 48 1.37 8.87 -18.20
CA LEU A 48 2.77 8.64 -17.84
C LEU A 48 3.29 9.68 -16.86
N ASP A 49 3.03 10.96 -17.13
CA ASP A 49 3.46 12.04 -16.25
C ASP A 49 2.74 12.01 -14.88
N ARG A 50 1.45 11.63 -14.86
CA ARG A 50 0.72 11.44 -13.59
C ARG A 50 1.25 10.24 -12.79
N LEU A 51 1.56 9.13 -13.47
CA LEU A 51 2.10 7.94 -12.83
C LEU A 51 3.47 8.22 -12.20
N LEU A 52 4.36 8.88 -12.93
CA LEU A 52 5.68 9.26 -12.44
C LEU A 52 5.63 10.25 -11.28
N ARG A 53 4.73 11.22 -11.33
CA ARG A 53 4.55 12.20 -10.25
C ARG A 53 4.14 11.53 -8.94
N ASN A 54 3.29 10.51 -9.01
CA ASN A 54 2.82 9.78 -7.84
C ASN A 54 3.80 8.67 -7.40
N ASN A 55 4.78 8.34 -8.24
CA ASN A 55 5.75 7.28 -7.99
C ASN A 55 7.15 7.77 -8.39
N PRO A 56 7.78 8.63 -7.59
CA PRO A 56 9.03 9.30 -7.96
C PRO A 56 10.21 8.33 -8.13
N ARG A 57 10.15 7.13 -7.59
CA ARG A 57 11.16 6.09 -7.72
C ARG A 57 11.01 5.27 -9.01
N LEU A 58 9.83 5.31 -9.65
CA LEU A 58 9.55 4.54 -10.87
C LEU A 58 10.32 5.11 -12.07
N LYS A 59 11.05 4.25 -12.76
CA LYS A 59 11.78 4.65 -13.99
C LYS A 59 10.81 4.93 -15.13
N ARG A 60 11.07 5.98 -15.91
CA ARG A 60 10.21 6.38 -17.04
C ARG A 60 9.96 5.26 -18.05
N THR A 61 10.97 4.43 -18.33
CA THR A 61 10.84 3.27 -19.23
C THR A 61 9.85 2.25 -18.69
N GLN A 62 9.95 1.89 -17.40
CA GLN A 62 8.99 0.97 -16.76
C GLN A 62 7.58 1.57 -16.69
N ALA A 63 7.48 2.87 -16.39
CA ALA A 63 6.18 3.56 -16.39
C ALA A 63 5.53 3.55 -17.77
N ALA A 64 6.30 3.73 -18.83
CA ALA A 64 5.80 3.68 -20.21
C ALA A 64 5.25 2.29 -20.58
N ASP A 65 5.90 1.22 -20.12
CA ASP A 65 5.43 -0.15 -20.31
C ASP A 65 4.15 -0.44 -19.48
N LEU A 66 4.00 0.15 -18.32
CA LEU A 66 2.86 -0.05 -17.42
C LEU A 66 1.60 0.71 -17.87
N VAL A 67 1.75 1.94 -18.35
CA VAL A 67 0.64 2.85 -18.66
C VAL A 67 -0.45 2.20 -19.52
N PRO A 68 -0.16 1.48 -20.63
CA PRO A 68 -1.20 0.86 -21.44
C PRO A 68 -2.08 -0.14 -20.68
N HIS A 69 -1.54 -0.78 -19.65
CA HIS A 69 -2.23 -1.77 -18.83
C HIS A 69 -3.03 -1.15 -17.66
N LEU A 70 -2.75 0.09 -17.34
CA LEU A 70 -3.39 0.81 -16.24
C LEU A 70 -4.55 1.70 -16.70
N LEU A 71 -4.80 1.78 -18.01
CA LEU A 71 -5.80 2.65 -18.59
C LEU A 71 -7.01 1.89 -19.14
N ARG A 72 -8.17 2.50 -19.00
CA ARG A 72 -9.41 2.10 -19.61
C ARG A 72 -9.93 3.24 -20.52
N PRO A 73 -10.29 2.99 -21.80
CA PRO A 73 -10.83 4.03 -22.65
C PRO A 73 -12.23 4.45 -22.18
N ILE A 74 -12.48 5.77 -22.26
CA ILE A 74 -13.79 6.38 -22.01
C ILE A 74 -14.09 7.42 -23.09
N ALA A 75 -15.31 7.95 -23.12
CA ALA A 75 -15.64 9.07 -24.03
C ALA A 75 -14.75 10.29 -23.68
N GLY A 76 -13.97 10.72 -24.64
CA GLY A 76 -13.09 11.88 -24.52
C GLY A 76 -11.72 11.62 -23.88
N GLY A 77 -11.24 10.37 -23.82
CA GLY A 77 -9.91 10.02 -23.34
C GLY A 77 -9.82 8.69 -22.62
N PHE A 78 -9.14 8.69 -21.49
CA PHE A 78 -8.92 7.51 -20.66
C PHE A 78 -9.22 7.80 -19.20
N GLU A 79 -9.42 6.75 -18.43
CA GLU A 79 -9.40 6.77 -16.96
C GLU A 79 -8.52 5.63 -16.44
N TRP A 80 -8.11 5.72 -15.17
CA TRP A 80 -7.42 4.62 -14.54
C TRP A 80 -8.33 3.40 -14.42
N ALA A 81 -7.82 2.21 -14.74
CA ALA A 81 -8.59 0.96 -14.73
C ALA A 81 -8.93 0.45 -13.33
N PHE A 82 -8.26 0.95 -12.28
CA PHE A 82 -8.55 0.55 -10.92
C PHE A 82 -9.92 1.05 -10.43
N ASP A 83 -10.53 0.32 -9.54
CA ASP A 83 -11.77 0.72 -8.89
C ASP A 83 -11.47 1.79 -7.81
N SER A 84 -11.98 3.00 -7.99
CA SER A 84 -11.79 4.10 -7.04
C SER A 84 -12.33 3.80 -5.63
N ARG A 85 -13.20 2.79 -5.49
CA ARG A 85 -13.68 2.32 -4.19
C ARG A 85 -12.63 1.56 -3.39
N ALA A 86 -11.55 1.10 -4.03
CA ALA A 86 -10.48 0.38 -3.35
C ALA A 86 -9.84 1.19 -2.21
N SER A 87 -9.77 2.52 -2.33
CA SER A 87 -9.30 3.39 -1.26
C SER A 87 -10.18 3.38 -0.01
N SER A 88 -11.42 2.87 -0.09
CA SER A 88 -12.34 2.83 1.05
C SER A 88 -12.18 1.60 1.94
N VAL A 89 -11.32 0.65 1.58
CA VAL A 89 -11.05 -0.54 2.41
C VAL A 89 -10.37 -0.18 3.75
N PHE A 90 -9.74 0.97 3.82
CA PHE A 90 -9.11 1.48 5.04
C PHE A 90 -10.09 2.17 6.00
N VAL A 91 -11.36 2.35 5.60
CA VAL A 91 -12.37 2.92 6.50
C VAL A 91 -12.68 1.92 7.61
N GLY A 92 -12.40 2.31 8.84
CA GLY A 92 -12.54 1.44 10.01
C GLY A 92 -11.36 0.50 10.27
N ALA A 93 -10.28 0.59 9.48
CA ALA A 93 -9.03 -0.05 9.80
C ALA A 93 -8.46 0.58 11.08
N THR A 94 -8.44 -0.18 12.16
CA THR A 94 -7.76 0.17 13.40
C THR A 94 -6.69 -0.88 13.65
N ARG A 95 -5.63 -0.50 14.35
CA ARG A 95 -4.56 -1.42 14.71
C ARG A 95 -5.07 -2.67 15.45
N GLU A 96 -6.05 -2.50 16.32
CA GLU A 96 -6.66 -3.60 17.06
C GLU A 96 -7.43 -4.55 16.12
N ASN A 97 -8.19 -4.02 15.18
CA ASN A 97 -8.92 -4.82 14.21
C ASN A 97 -7.96 -5.54 13.25
N ASP A 98 -6.95 -4.87 12.75
CA ASP A 98 -5.92 -5.47 11.89
C ASP A 98 -5.21 -6.62 12.62
N ALA A 99 -4.82 -6.43 13.87
CA ALA A 99 -4.21 -7.46 14.70
C ALA A 99 -5.14 -8.68 14.90
N LYS A 100 -6.45 -8.46 15.05
CA LYS A 100 -7.44 -9.55 15.12
C LYS A 100 -7.49 -10.32 13.80
N PHE A 101 -7.48 -9.63 12.65
CA PHE A 101 -7.44 -10.28 11.35
C PHE A 101 -6.18 -11.12 11.19
N TRP A 102 -5.00 -10.55 11.44
CA TRP A 102 -3.72 -11.24 11.24
C TRP A 102 -3.60 -12.50 12.11
N ARG A 103 -4.03 -12.47 13.37
CA ARG A 103 -4.04 -13.65 14.28
C ARG A 103 -4.95 -14.78 13.78
N ASN A 104 -5.95 -14.46 12.99
CA ASN A 104 -6.92 -15.44 12.47
C ASN A 104 -6.55 -16.01 11.09
N ILE A 105 -5.50 -15.51 10.44
CA ILE A 105 -5.00 -16.07 9.20
C ILE A 105 -4.28 -17.38 9.50
N LYS A 106 -4.79 -18.48 8.94
CA LYS A 106 -4.23 -19.84 9.11
C LYS A 106 -3.32 -20.26 7.96
N ALA A 107 -3.47 -19.60 6.81
CA ALA A 107 -2.60 -19.85 5.66
C ALA A 107 -1.18 -19.34 5.94
N PRO A 108 -0.15 -20.01 5.41
CA PRO A 108 1.18 -19.47 5.37
C PRO A 108 1.20 -18.10 4.68
N CYS A 109 1.91 -17.15 5.25
CA CYS A 109 1.99 -15.78 4.75
C CYS A 109 3.41 -15.44 4.32
N LEU A 110 3.53 -14.73 3.23
CA LEU A 110 4.74 -14.02 2.84
C LEU A 110 4.46 -12.52 2.97
N VAL A 111 5.28 -11.84 3.74
CA VAL A 111 5.28 -10.38 3.85
C VAL A 111 6.56 -9.84 3.24
N VAL A 112 6.41 -8.82 2.40
CA VAL A 112 7.53 -8.10 1.80
C VAL A 112 7.39 -6.62 2.14
N SER A 113 8.44 -6.03 2.66
CA SER A 113 8.48 -4.62 3.07
C SER A 113 9.70 -3.90 2.50
N GLY A 114 9.50 -2.67 2.04
CA GLY A 114 10.59 -1.81 1.57
C GLY A 114 11.20 -0.99 2.71
N LYS A 115 12.53 -0.98 2.81
CA LYS A 115 13.26 -0.20 3.82
C LYS A 115 13.07 1.31 3.66
N LEU A 116 12.77 1.75 2.44
CA LEU A 116 12.57 3.17 2.10
C LEU A 116 11.08 3.56 2.07
N SER A 117 10.19 2.72 2.59
CA SER A 117 8.75 3.01 2.64
C SER A 117 8.40 4.21 3.53
N PHE A 118 9.31 4.62 4.42
CA PHE A 118 9.18 5.83 5.21
C PHE A 118 9.01 7.09 4.34
N GLU A 119 9.59 7.12 3.13
CA GLU A 119 9.41 8.23 2.19
C GLU A 119 7.93 8.44 1.85
N TYR A 120 7.21 7.35 1.62
CA TYR A 120 5.78 7.38 1.34
C TYR A 120 4.97 7.76 2.59
N TRP A 121 5.24 7.10 3.71
CA TRP A 121 4.49 7.35 4.94
C TRP A 121 4.74 8.74 5.50
N GLY A 122 5.97 9.26 5.38
CA GLY A 122 6.29 10.64 5.73
C GLY A 122 5.54 11.65 4.87
N ALA A 123 5.39 11.39 3.56
CA ALA A 123 4.63 12.26 2.66
C ALA A 123 3.12 12.22 2.93
N GLU A 124 2.56 11.03 3.23
CA GLU A 124 1.11 10.85 3.42
C GLU A 124 0.63 11.24 4.83
N MET A 125 1.46 11.03 5.84
CA MET A 125 1.08 11.16 7.24
C MET A 125 2.04 12.04 8.04
N GLY A 126 3.15 12.46 7.41
CA GLY A 126 4.21 13.20 8.07
C GLY A 126 3.75 14.57 8.56
N ASP A 127 4.27 14.96 9.70
CA ASP A 127 4.20 16.29 10.26
C ASP A 127 5.55 16.61 10.95
N GLU A 128 5.62 17.69 11.69
CA GLU A 128 6.87 18.10 12.39
C GLU A 128 7.38 17.05 13.41
N THR A 129 6.54 16.07 13.78
CA THR A 129 6.83 15.07 14.82
C THR A 129 6.94 13.65 14.29
N PHE A 130 6.67 13.41 13.01
CA PHE A 130 6.61 12.08 12.41
C PHE A 130 7.20 12.08 11.01
N ASP A 131 8.25 11.30 10.83
CA ASP A 131 9.04 11.20 9.60
C ASP A 131 8.71 9.97 8.72
N GLY A 132 7.72 9.18 9.10
CA GLY A 132 7.28 8.00 8.35
C GLY A 132 7.98 6.70 8.71
N HIS A 133 8.93 6.71 9.64
CA HIS A 133 9.62 5.50 10.07
C HIS A 133 8.77 4.63 11.01
N PHE A 134 8.93 3.31 10.86
CA PHE A 134 8.43 2.37 11.85
C PHE A 134 9.23 2.47 13.14
N GLY A 135 8.56 2.37 14.28
CA GLY A 135 9.21 2.31 15.58
C GLY A 135 10.08 1.07 15.73
N GLU A 136 10.95 1.08 16.72
CA GLU A 136 11.80 -0.05 17.07
C GLU A 136 10.94 -1.31 17.30
N ASN A 137 11.30 -2.42 16.63
CA ASN A 137 10.59 -3.71 16.70
C ASN A 137 9.11 -3.68 16.24
N GLU A 138 8.60 -2.55 15.77
CA GLU A 138 7.18 -2.45 15.39
C GLU A 138 6.80 -3.43 14.29
N MET A 139 7.63 -3.57 13.25
CA MET A 139 7.40 -4.51 12.16
C MET A 139 7.47 -5.95 12.67
N GLU A 140 8.43 -6.29 13.51
CA GLU A 140 8.54 -7.61 14.12
C GLU A 140 7.31 -7.95 14.96
N GLN A 141 6.82 -7.00 15.76
CA GLN A 141 5.58 -7.17 16.53
C GLN A 141 4.38 -7.46 15.63
N ARG A 142 4.29 -6.83 14.45
CA ARG A 142 3.21 -7.10 13.48
C ARG A 142 3.35 -8.49 12.85
N ILE A 143 4.55 -8.87 12.43
CA ILE A 143 4.83 -10.18 11.85
C ILE A 143 4.52 -11.31 12.82
N ASN A 144 4.86 -11.15 14.09
CA ASN A 144 4.59 -12.12 15.16
C ASN A 144 3.10 -12.33 15.47
N LEU A 145 2.21 -11.53 14.90
CA LEU A 145 0.76 -11.76 15.00
C LEU A 145 0.26 -12.85 14.04
N PHE A 146 1.00 -13.19 13.01
CA PHE A 146 0.66 -14.26 12.08
C PHE A 146 1.08 -15.61 12.64
N HIS A 147 0.33 -16.66 12.30
CA HIS A 147 0.65 -18.01 12.73
C HIS A 147 1.87 -18.61 12.03
N ASP A 148 2.00 -18.40 10.72
CA ASP A 148 3.11 -18.85 9.86
C ASP A 148 3.41 -17.71 8.88
N CYS A 149 4.51 -16.99 9.10
CA CYS A 149 4.86 -15.82 8.30
C CYS A 149 6.36 -15.77 8.01
N GLU A 150 6.66 -15.68 6.73
CA GLU A 150 7.98 -15.36 6.22
C GLU A 150 8.03 -13.87 5.87
N HIS A 151 9.06 -13.14 6.35
CA HIS A 151 9.21 -11.72 6.11
C HIS A 151 10.51 -11.39 5.41
N HIS A 152 10.44 -10.58 4.35
CA HIS A 152 11.59 -10.09 3.60
C HIS A 152 11.65 -8.58 3.57
N TRP A 153 12.80 -8.03 3.97
CA TRP A 153 13.14 -6.64 3.74
C TRP A 153 13.79 -6.45 2.37
N PHE A 154 13.33 -5.43 1.64
CA PHE A 154 13.88 -4.97 0.39
C PHE A 154 14.60 -3.65 0.63
N GLU A 155 15.93 -3.70 0.70
CA GLU A 155 16.78 -2.59 1.17
C GLU A 155 16.68 -1.35 0.28
N HIS A 156 16.40 -1.53 -1.01
CA HIS A 156 16.38 -0.44 -1.99
C HIS A 156 14.97 -0.08 -2.47
N SER A 157 13.94 -0.67 -1.89
CA SER A 157 12.55 -0.44 -2.26
C SER A 157 11.84 0.49 -1.27
N GLY A 158 11.02 1.39 -1.83
CA GLY A 158 10.01 2.14 -1.10
C GLY A 158 8.69 1.38 -0.98
N HIS A 159 7.60 2.12 -0.78
CA HIS A 159 6.26 1.55 -0.63
C HIS A 159 5.77 0.75 -1.86
N MET A 160 6.26 1.06 -3.04
CA MET A 160 5.88 0.37 -4.29
C MET A 160 6.95 -0.66 -4.68
N VAL A 161 7.21 -1.64 -3.82
CA VAL A 161 8.23 -2.69 -3.99
C VAL A 161 8.19 -3.35 -5.37
N HIS A 162 6.99 -3.58 -5.90
CA HIS A 162 6.78 -4.19 -7.21
C HIS A 162 7.20 -3.29 -8.39
N TYR A 163 7.37 -2.00 -8.17
CA TYR A 163 7.96 -1.08 -9.15
C TYR A 163 9.47 -0.98 -8.99
N ASP A 164 9.96 -1.00 -7.74
CA ASP A 164 11.37 -0.77 -7.46
C ASP A 164 12.24 -2.01 -7.75
N GLU A 165 11.81 -3.19 -7.28
CA GLU A 165 12.56 -4.45 -7.43
C GLU A 165 11.68 -5.61 -7.96
N PRO A 166 11.05 -5.48 -9.16
CA PRO A 166 10.06 -6.47 -9.65
C PRO A 166 10.62 -7.88 -9.79
N SER A 167 11.84 -8.02 -10.31
CA SER A 167 12.46 -9.33 -10.52
C SER A 167 12.78 -10.04 -9.21
N ARG A 168 13.29 -9.30 -8.21
CA ARG A 168 13.56 -9.86 -6.88
C ARG A 168 12.27 -10.25 -6.19
N LEU A 169 11.22 -9.41 -6.28
CA LEU A 169 9.91 -9.72 -5.74
C LEU A 169 9.32 -10.99 -6.36
N ALA A 170 9.38 -11.11 -7.70
CA ALA A 170 8.91 -12.30 -8.39
C ALA A 170 9.65 -13.58 -7.91
N ASN A 171 10.97 -13.51 -7.76
CA ASN A 171 11.77 -14.66 -7.30
C ASN A 171 11.40 -15.05 -5.85
N VAL A 172 11.23 -14.11 -4.95
CA VAL A 172 10.80 -14.38 -3.56
C VAL A 172 9.41 -15.03 -3.55
N CYS A 173 8.46 -14.49 -4.33
CA CYS A 173 7.12 -15.09 -4.45
C CYS A 173 7.18 -16.52 -5.02
N LEU A 174 7.93 -16.75 -6.09
CA LEU A 174 8.08 -18.08 -6.69
C LEU A 174 8.68 -19.08 -5.71
N THR A 175 9.72 -18.69 -4.97
CA THR A 175 10.34 -19.53 -3.96
C THR A 175 9.35 -19.90 -2.86
N PHE A 176 8.63 -18.92 -2.34
CA PHE A 176 7.60 -19.13 -1.32
C PHE A 176 6.52 -20.12 -1.78
N PHE A 177 5.95 -19.91 -2.96
CA PHE A 177 4.89 -20.77 -3.49
C PHE A 177 5.43 -22.17 -3.82
N SER A 178 6.63 -22.32 -4.37
CA SER A 178 7.23 -23.63 -4.67
C SER A 178 7.51 -24.42 -3.39
N GLY A 179 8.00 -23.77 -2.34
CA GLY A 179 8.25 -24.43 -1.05
C GLY A 179 6.97 -24.89 -0.34
N LYS A 180 5.86 -24.16 -0.50
CA LYS A 180 4.58 -24.55 0.12
C LYS A 180 3.79 -25.56 -0.70
N LEU A 181 3.94 -25.61 -2.03
CA LEU A 181 3.33 -26.64 -2.89
C LEU A 181 3.87 -28.06 -2.63
N SER A 182 5.09 -28.19 -2.13
CA SER A 182 5.66 -29.49 -1.75
C SER A 182 5.12 -30.03 -0.41
N LEU A 183 4.28 -29.31 0.28
CA LEU A 183 3.67 -29.70 1.56
C LEU A 183 2.18 -30.08 1.42
N LEU A 184 1.61 -29.98 0.22
CA LEU A 184 0.25 -30.40 -0.14
C LEU A 184 0.28 -31.72 -0.90
#